data_d4c6bce976dffe8acb7cf39ea642c2e3
#
_entry.id   d4c6bce976dffe8acb7cf39ea642c2e3
#
_cell.length_a   1.000
_cell.length_b   1.000
_cell.length_c   1.000
_cell.angle_alpha   90.00
_cell.angle_beta   90.00
_cell.angle_gamma   90.00
#
_symmetry.space_group_name_H-M   'P 1'
#
loop_
_entity.id
_entity.type
_entity.pdbx_description
1 polymer ?
#
loop_
_entity_poly.entity_id
_entity_poly.type
_entity_poly.pdbx_seq_one_letter_code
_entity_poly.pdbx_strand_id
1 'polypeptide(L)'
;MRDVKENAVWYEHIKTCKQSGARLGIVHTPHGSFETPVFMPVGTQATVKTMAPEEVKDMGADIILSNTYHLWLRPGEKIVEKAGGLHKFMNWNGSILTDSGGFQVFSLSDFRKIEEEGVHFKNHLSGEKLFLSPEKAMHIQNSLGSDIMMALDECPDFNHDYKYIRQSVERTSRWAERCLEAHKNPKTQSIFGIVQGAGFNDLREQSAKDLVSMDFPGYAIGGLSVGEPKQEMYRVLEHVTPLLPANKARYLMGVGSPDALFEGVLRGIDMFDCVLPTRIARNGTCMTSQGRVVIKNAKYAEDFTPLDSECSCYCCKNYTKAYLRHLFKADEIFGARLATTHNIHFLINMMKDIRQAIMEDRLLDFKEEFFEKYGLNEKNPKNF
;
A
#
# COMPACT_ATOMS: atom_id res chain seq x y z
N MET A 1 -15.98 -17.16 -18.92
CA MET A 1 -15.72 -15.76 -18.49
C MET A 1 -16.88 -15.34 -17.62
N ARG A 2 -16.69 -15.16 -16.33
CA ARG A 2 -17.70 -14.51 -15.48
C ARG A 2 -17.84 -13.08 -15.98
N ASP A 3 -19.05 -12.59 -16.05
CA ASP A 3 -19.33 -11.22 -16.52
C ASP A 3 -18.62 -10.24 -15.58
N VAL A 4 -17.89 -9.25 -16.12
CA VAL A 4 -17.08 -8.26 -15.35
C VAL A 4 -17.92 -7.54 -14.29
N LYS A 5 -19.26 -7.55 -14.43
CA LYS A 5 -20.24 -6.97 -13.51
C LYS A 5 -20.65 -7.87 -12.31
N GLU A 6 -20.17 -9.12 -12.24
CA GLU A 6 -20.51 -10.01 -11.11
C GLU A 6 -19.63 -9.82 -9.87
N ASN A 7 -18.47 -9.15 -9.99
CA ASN A 7 -17.59 -8.87 -8.86
C ASN A 7 -17.95 -7.55 -8.19
N ALA A 8 -17.86 -7.50 -6.85
CA ALA A 8 -18.08 -6.27 -6.08
C ALA A 8 -17.06 -5.18 -6.44
N VAL A 9 -15.85 -5.59 -6.83
CA VAL A 9 -14.77 -4.70 -7.26
C VAL A 9 -14.34 -5.07 -8.68
N TRP A 10 -14.17 -4.06 -9.54
CA TRP A 10 -13.71 -4.23 -10.90
C TRP A 10 -12.88 -3.03 -11.38
N TYR A 11 -12.03 -3.25 -12.39
CA TYR A 11 -11.12 -2.26 -12.94
C TYR A 11 -11.56 -1.84 -14.34
N GLU A 12 -11.63 -0.54 -14.57
CA GLU A 12 -11.87 0.10 -15.85
C GLU A 12 -10.55 0.68 -16.37
N HIS A 13 -10.05 0.13 -17.49
CA HIS A 13 -8.87 0.68 -18.15
C HIS A 13 -9.29 1.85 -19.05
N ILE A 14 -8.71 3.03 -18.81
CA ILE A 14 -9.00 4.26 -19.59
C ILE A 14 -7.94 4.47 -20.66
N LYS A 15 -6.66 4.41 -20.29
CA LYS A 15 -5.55 4.77 -21.19
C LYS A 15 -4.25 4.09 -20.76
N THR A 16 -3.41 3.77 -21.75
CA THR A 16 -1.99 3.46 -21.54
C THR A 16 -1.16 4.62 -22.08
N CYS A 17 -0.19 5.11 -21.32
CA CYS A 17 0.73 6.16 -21.72
C CYS A 17 1.58 5.72 -22.90
N LYS A 18 1.67 6.56 -23.96
CA LYS A 18 2.46 6.24 -25.16
C LYS A 18 3.97 6.16 -24.91
N GLN A 19 4.46 6.86 -23.88
CA GLN A 19 5.88 6.84 -23.52
C GLN A 19 6.30 5.63 -22.69
N SER A 20 5.33 4.88 -22.10
CA SER A 20 5.63 3.83 -21.13
C SER A 20 4.50 2.81 -20.99
N GLY A 21 4.67 1.81 -20.11
CA GLY A 21 3.62 0.87 -19.73
C GLY A 21 2.61 1.40 -18.68
N ALA A 22 2.72 2.67 -18.29
CA ALA A 22 1.86 3.27 -17.28
C ALA A 22 0.41 3.31 -17.71
N ARG A 23 -0.49 2.98 -16.79
CA ARG A 23 -1.92 2.84 -17.03
C ARG A 23 -2.70 3.90 -16.25
N LEU A 24 -3.70 4.49 -16.91
CA LEU A 24 -4.74 5.27 -16.27
C LEU A 24 -6.02 4.44 -16.25
N GLY A 25 -6.68 4.37 -15.11
CA GLY A 25 -7.91 3.60 -14.96
C GLY A 25 -8.72 4.04 -13.75
N ILE A 26 -9.83 3.33 -13.52
CA ILE A 26 -10.70 3.51 -12.36
C ILE A 26 -10.94 2.15 -11.73
N VAL A 27 -10.83 2.06 -10.41
CA VAL A 27 -11.31 0.92 -9.64
C VAL A 27 -12.66 1.28 -9.04
N HIS A 28 -13.65 0.46 -9.33
CA HIS A 28 -15.01 0.59 -8.79
C HIS A 28 -15.19 -0.35 -7.61
N THR A 29 -15.75 0.16 -6.52
CA THR A 29 -16.04 -0.60 -5.29
C THR A 29 -17.45 -0.30 -4.77
N PRO A 30 -17.98 -1.06 -3.82
CA PRO A 30 -19.26 -0.76 -3.18
C PRO A 30 -19.33 0.59 -2.46
N HIS A 31 -18.20 1.12 -1.99
CA HIS A 31 -18.12 2.41 -1.29
C HIS A 31 -17.55 3.54 -2.16
N GLY A 32 -17.67 3.43 -3.47
CA GLY A 32 -17.26 4.46 -4.44
C GLY A 32 -16.21 3.98 -5.42
N SER A 33 -15.69 4.92 -6.18
CA SER A 33 -14.67 4.64 -7.20
C SER A 33 -13.46 5.53 -6.97
N PHE A 34 -12.29 5.07 -7.39
CA PHE A 34 -11.07 5.86 -7.33
C PHE A 34 -10.24 5.71 -8.59
N GLU A 35 -9.59 6.81 -8.98
CA GLU A 35 -8.69 6.83 -10.12
C GLU A 35 -7.35 6.17 -9.79
N THR A 36 -6.75 5.52 -10.78
CA THR A 36 -5.41 4.91 -10.69
C THR A 36 -4.46 5.49 -11.73
N PRO A 37 -3.14 5.55 -11.44
CA PRO A 37 -2.45 5.06 -10.24
C PRO A 37 -2.83 5.80 -8.97
N VAL A 38 -2.83 5.09 -7.81
CA VAL A 38 -3.23 5.64 -6.52
C VAL A 38 -2.26 5.22 -5.41
N PHE A 39 -2.01 6.13 -4.47
CA PHE A 39 -1.37 5.82 -3.19
C PHE A 39 -2.44 5.73 -2.10
N MET A 40 -2.49 4.62 -1.38
CA MET A 40 -3.42 4.36 -0.29
C MET A 40 -2.78 4.73 1.05
N PRO A 41 -3.25 5.78 1.76
CA PRO A 41 -2.81 6.03 3.13
C PRO A 41 -3.10 4.85 4.05
N VAL A 42 -2.12 4.50 4.91
CA VAL A 42 -2.25 3.34 5.79
C VAL A 42 -2.85 3.71 7.12
N GLY A 43 -4.04 3.17 7.39
CA GLY A 43 -4.77 3.24 8.64
C GLY A 43 -4.66 1.94 9.44
N THR A 44 -3.48 1.62 9.98
CA THR A 44 -3.13 0.32 10.58
C THR A 44 -4.15 -0.21 11.60
N GLN A 45 -4.67 0.66 12.46
CA GLN A 45 -5.63 0.31 13.52
C GLN A 45 -6.91 1.14 13.35
N ALA A 46 -7.52 1.07 12.17
CA ALA A 46 -8.69 1.87 11.80
C ALA A 46 -8.45 3.40 11.94
N THR A 47 -7.23 3.85 11.71
CA THR A 47 -6.90 5.28 11.69
C THR A 47 -5.60 5.54 10.93
N VAL A 48 -5.60 6.50 10.02
CA VAL A 48 -4.37 7.11 9.52
C VAL A 48 -3.80 7.93 10.66
N LYS A 49 -2.59 7.59 11.10
CA LYS A 49 -2.05 8.10 12.36
C LYS A 49 -2.08 9.64 12.42
N THR A 50 -2.63 10.16 13.50
CA THR A 50 -2.77 11.59 13.83
C THR A 50 -3.82 12.36 13.01
N MET A 51 -4.57 11.71 12.13
CA MET A 51 -5.51 12.38 11.21
C MET A 51 -6.95 11.88 11.41
N ALA A 52 -7.90 12.79 11.28
CA ALA A 52 -9.31 12.45 11.18
C ALA A 52 -9.62 11.90 9.77
N PRO A 53 -10.59 10.98 9.63
CA PRO A 53 -10.99 10.45 8.33
C PRO A 53 -11.39 11.54 7.32
N GLU A 54 -12.10 12.56 7.78
CA GLU A 54 -12.54 13.70 6.97
C GLU A 54 -11.34 14.47 6.40
N GLU A 55 -10.29 14.68 7.19
CA GLU A 55 -9.06 15.34 6.74
C GLU A 55 -8.36 14.55 5.64
N VAL A 56 -8.35 13.22 5.76
CA VAL A 56 -7.77 12.32 4.76
C VAL A 56 -8.58 12.36 3.46
N LYS A 57 -9.92 12.39 3.57
CA LYS A 57 -10.83 12.52 2.44
C LYS A 57 -10.68 13.87 1.74
N ASP A 58 -10.62 14.97 2.49
CA ASP A 58 -10.48 16.34 1.97
C ASP A 58 -9.14 16.54 1.22
N MET A 59 -8.14 15.74 1.50
CA MET A 59 -6.88 15.71 0.72
C MET A 59 -7.01 14.99 -0.62
N GLY A 60 -8.13 14.31 -0.89
CA GLY A 60 -8.39 13.56 -2.11
C GLY A 60 -8.03 12.06 -2.01
N ALA A 61 -7.92 11.50 -0.82
CA ALA A 61 -7.84 10.05 -0.66
C ALA A 61 -9.24 9.44 -0.78
N ASP A 62 -9.45 8.60 -1.79
CA ASP A 62 -10.70 7.86 -2.00
C ASP A 62 -10.64 6.43 -1.49
N ILE A 63 -9.45 5.94 -1.22
CA ILE A 63 -9.18 4.62 -0.64
C ILE A 63 -8.10 4.70 0.42
N ILE A 64 -8.25 3.90 1.49
CA ILE A 64 -7.25 3.70 2.54
C ILE A 64 -7.00 2.21 2.74
N LEU A 65 -5.87 1.88 3.38
CA LEU A 65 -5.56 0.51 3.78
C LEU A 65 -5.65 0.37 5.30
N SER A 66 -6.21 -0.75 5.77
CA SER A 66 -6.19 -1.16 7.18
C SER A 66 -5.59 -2.56 7.34
N ASN A 67 -4.94 -2.82 8.47
CA ASN A 67 -4.21 -4.07 8.65
C ASN A 67 -5.03 -5.10 9.45
N THR A 68 -5.34 -6.21 8.82
CA THR A 68 -6.11 -7.33 9.38
C THR A 68 -5.53 -7.87 10.68
N TYR A 69 -4.23 -8.13 10.72
CA TYR A 69 -3.55 -8.64 11.91
C TYR A 69 -3.76 -7.75 13.14
N HIS A 70 -3.53 -6.44 13.00
CA HIS A 70 -3.66 -5.50 14.10
C HIS A 70 -5.11 -5.36 14.59
N LEU A 71 -6.07 -5.33 13.67
CA LEU A 71 -7.49 -5.21 13.99
C LEU A 71 -8.06 -6.49 14.59
N TRP A 72 -7.57 -7.66 14.17
CA TRP A 72 -7.91 -8.93 14.79
C TRP A 72 -7.44 -9.01 16.24
N LEU A 73 -6.21 -8.59 16.53
CA LEU A 73 -5.66 -8.60 17.88
C LEU A 73 -6.29 -7.53 18.79
N ARG A 74 -6.62 -6.37 18.22
CA ARG A 74 -7.24 -5.26 18.96
C ARG A 74 -7.92 -4.27 18.00
N PRO A 75 -9.23 -4.00 18.14
CA PRO A 75 -10.12 -4.41 19.23
C PRO A 75 -10.67 -5.85 19.11
N GLY A 76 -10.42 -6.54 17.99
CA GLY A 76 -10.99 -7.80 17.59
C GLY A 76 -12.07 -7.64 16.51
N GLU A 77 -12.09 -8.57 15.55
CA GLU A 77 -13.00 -8.54 14.39
C GLU A 77 -14.48 -8.49 14.80
N LYS A 78 -14.84 -9.17 15.88
CA LYS A 78 -16.23 -9.22 16.38
C LYS A 78 -16.74 -7.87 16.88
N ILE A 79 -15.86 -7.04 17.45
CA ILE A 79 -16.22 -5.67 17.89
C ILE A 79 -16.47 -4.79 16.67
N VAL A 80 -15.61 -4.87 15.68
CA VAL A 80 -15.75 -4.09 14.42
C VAL A 80 -17.01 -4.54 13.68
N GLU A 81 -17.28 -5.84 13.60
CA GLU A 81 -18.51 -6.39 12.99
C GLU A 81 -19.78 -5.85 13.68
N LYS A 82 -19.83 -5.86 15.03
CA LYS A 82 -20.95 -5.28 15.80
C LYS A 82 -21.14 -3.79 15.57
N ALA A 83 -20.07 -3.06 15.26
CA ALA A 83 -20.14 -1.65 14.89
C ALA A 83 -20.67 -1.43 13.46
N GLY A 84 -20.82 -2.50 12.67
CA GLY A 84 -21.28 -2.46 11.30
C GLY A 84 -20.14 -2.37 10.27
N GLY A 85 -18.96 -2.89 10.60
CA GLY A 85 -17.76 -2.92 9.78
C GLY A 85 -16.85 -1.70 9.96
N LEU A 86 -15.68 -1.72 9.32
CA LEU A 86 -14.66 -0.67 9.44
C LEU A 86 -15.17 0.70 9.04
N HIS A 87 -15.95 0.80 7.98
CA HIS A 87 -16.49 2.06 7.48
C HIS A 87 -17.25 2.82 8.58
N LYS A 88 -18.17 2.14 9.26
CA LYS A 88 -18.92 2.74 10.38
C LYS A 88 -18.06 2.91 11.63
N PHE A 89 -17.19 1.94 11.92
CA PHE A 89 -16.36 1.96 13.11
C PHE A 89 -15.40 3.14 13.14
N MET A 90 -14.84 3.53 11.99
CA MET A 90 -13.89 4.63 11.87
C MET A 90 -14.45 5.89 11.18
N ASN A 91 -15.75 5.91 10.85
CA ASN A 91 -16.41 7.02 10.12
C ASN A 91 -15.74 7.32 8.75
N TRP A 92 -15.44 6.29 7.97
CA TRP A 92 -14.83 6.43 6.65
C TRP A 92 -15.83 6.06 5.55
N ASN A 93 -16.04 6.97 4.58
CA ASN A 93 -17.04 6.80 3.52
C ASN A 93 -16.46 6.40 2.16
N GLY A 94 -15.13 6.28 2.04
CA GLY A 94 -14.44 5.83 0.83
C GLY A 94 -14.16 4.34 0.84
N SER A 95 -13.44 3.86 -0.17
CA SER A 95 -13.04 2.46 -0.27
C SER A 95 -12.03 2.07 0.82
N ILE A 96 -12.07 0.81 1.24
CA ILE A 96 -11.09 0.23 2.19
C ILE A 96 -10.50 -1.04 1.59
N LEU A 97 -9.17 -1.15 1.61
CA LEU A 97 -8.45 -2.39 1.41
C LEU A 97 -7.94 -2.92 2.76
N THR A 98 -8.13 -4.21 3.03
CA THR A 98 -7.46 -4.89 4.15
C THR A 98 -6.40 -5.85 3.62
N ASP A 99 -5.21 -5.82 4.24
CA ASP A 99 -4.17 -6.81 3.96
C ASP A 99 -4.57 -8.22 4.47
N SER A 100 -3.77 -9.24 4.11
CA SER A 100 -4.02 -10.62 4.56
C SER A 100 -3.72 -10.85 6.05
N GLY A 101 -2.90 -10.00 6.65
CA GLY A 101 -2.31 -10.21 7.97
C GLY A 101 -1.06 -11.12 7.97
N GLY A 102 -0.76 -11.78 6.85
CA GLY A 102 0.38 -12.70 6.72
C GLY A 102 1.70 -12.03 7.00
N PHE A 103 2.03 -10.94 6.33
CA PHE A 103 3.30 -10.22 6.51
C PHE A 103 3.57 -9.84 7.97
N GLN A 104 2.55 -9.37 8.71
CA GLN A 104 2.70 -8.99 10.12
C GLN A 104 2.96 -10.21 11.02
N VAL A 105 2.35 -11.36 10.72
CA VAL A 105 2.68 -12.62 11.40
C VAL A 105 4.13 -12.99 11.18
N PHE A 106 4.65 -12.79 9.95
CA PHE A 106 6.05 -13.10 9.62
C PHE A 106 7.04 -12.09 10.21
N SER A 107 6.69 -10.81 10.29
CA SER A 107 7.61 -9.75 10.68
C SER A 107 7.59 -9.41 12.18
N LEU A 108 6.48 -9.65 12.89
CA LEU A 108 6.29 -9.22 14.28
C LEU A 108 6.31 -10.38 15.30
N SER A 109 6.33 -11.63 14.89
CA SER A 109 6.34 -12.77 15.79
C SER A 109 7.74 -13.39 15.87
N ASP A 110 8.31 -13.42 17.09
CA ASP A 110 9.56 -14.15 17.38
C ASP A 110 9.40 -15.67 17.25
N PHE A 111 8.18 -16.17 17.37
CA PHE A 111 7.84 -17.57 17.21
C PHE A 111 6.78 -17.71 16.13
N ARG A 112 7.13 -18.41 15.05
CA ARG A 112 6.19 -18.80 14.00
C ARG A 112 6.50 -20.22 13.53
N LYS A 113 5.46 -20.98 13.24
CA LYS A 113 5.54 -22.29 12.58
C LYS A 113 4.55 -22.27 11.42
N ILE A 114 5.07 -22.43 10.21
CA ILE A 114 4.29 -22.44 8.98
C ILE A 114 4.00 -23.91 8.66
N GLU A 115 2.74 -24.21 8.42
CA GLU A 115 2.22 -25.51 8.03
C GLU A 115 1.32 -25.38 6.81
N GLU A 116 0.88 -26.46 6.23
CA GLU A 116 -0.04 -26.43 5.08
C GLU A 116 -1.40 -25.81 5.46
N GLU A 117 -1.83 -26.06 6.68
CA GLU A 117 -3.10 -25.59 7.22
C GLU A 117 -3.10 -24.10 7.52
N GLY A 118 -1.93 -23.50 7.81
CA GLY A 118 -1.80 -22.10 8.19
C GLY A 118 -0.54 -21.83 9.00
N VAL A 119 -0.59 -20.76 9.81
CA VAL A 119 0.58 -20.28 10.58
C VAL A 119 0.25 -20.21 12.05
N HIS A 120 1.03 -20.92 12.87
CA HIS A 120 1.06 -20.75 14.33
C HIS A 120 2.03 -19.63 14.69
N PHE A 121 1.60 -18.73 15.55
CA PHE A 121 2.43 -17.60 16.00
C PHE A 121 2.06 -17.14 17.42
N LYS A 122 2.88 -16.29 18.01
CA LYS A 122 2.58 -15.63 19.27
C LYS A 122 2.06 -14.22 19.04
N ASN A 123 0.96 -13.88 19.68
CA ASN A 123 0.45 -12.52 19.75
C ASN A 123 1.49 -11.60 20.43
N HIS A 124 1.97 -10.61 19.72
CA HIS A 124 2.99 -9.68 20.22
C HIS A 124 2.52 -8.77 21.36
N LEU A 125 1.19 -8.68 21.61
CA LEU A 125 0.61 -7.90 22.71
C LEU A 125 0.44 -8.71 23.98
N SER A 126 -0.02 -9.97 23.87
CA SER A 126 -0.41 -10.82 25.01
C SER A 126 0.48 -12.04 25.20
N GLY A 127 1.30 -12.41 24.22
CA GLY A 127 2.08 -13.65 24.23
C GLY A 127 1.25 -14.92 23.95
N GLU A 128 -0.05 -14.80 23.76
CA GLU A 128 -0.95 -15.92 23.45
C GLU A 128 -0.56 -16.62 22.15
N LYS A 129 -0.68 -17.94 22.12
CA LYS A 129 -0.49 -18.72 20.88
C LYS A 129 -1.76 -18.63 20.04
N LEU A 130 -1.58 -18.18 18.80
CA LEU A 130 -2.65 -18.02 17.83
C LEU A 130 -2.36 -18.84 16.58
N PHE A 131 -3.43 -19.12 15.82
CA PHE A 131 -3.36 -19.79 14.53
C PHE A 131 -4.13 -18.99 13.48
N LEU A 132 -3.49 -18.71 12.36
CA LEU A 132 -4.06 -18.04 11.20
C LEU A 132 -4.05 -18.98 10.01
N SER A 133 -5.24 -19.40 9.56
CA SER A 133 -5.44 -20.14 8.31
C SER A 133 -6.02 -19.24 7.23
N PRO A 134 -6.03 -19.65 5.95
CA PRO A 134 -6.75 -18.95 4.89
C PRO A 134 -8.20 -18.66 5.22
N GLU A 135 -8.93 -19.64 5.76
CA GLU A 135 -10.34 -19.51 6.16
C GLU A 135 -10.51 -18.49 7.30
N LYS A 136 -9.58 -18.51 8.28
CA LYS A 136 -9.61 -17.55 9.39
C LYS A 136 -9.29 -16.13 8.91
N ALA A 137 -8.34 -15.96 8.01
CA ALA A 137 -8.02 -14.66 7.40
C ALA A 137 -9.23 -14.09 6.64
N MET A 138 -9.94 -14.93 5.87
CA MET A 138 -11.17 -14.54 5.19
C MET A 138 -12.29 -14.21 6.17
N HIS A 139 -12.48 -15.02 7.21
CA HIS A 139 -13.48 -14.73 8.24
C HIS A 139 -13.26 -13.37 8.89
N ILE A 140 -12.02 -13.06 9.27
CA ILE A 140 -11.68 -11.76 9.88
C ILE A 140 -12.00 -10.62 8.91
N GLN A 141 -11.52 -10.69 7.66
CA GLN A 141 -11.74 -9.64 6.67
C GLN A 141 -13.21 -9.49 6.27
N ASN A 142 -13.98 -10.60 6.21
CA ASN A 142 -15.43 -10.53 6.02
C ASN A 142 -16.11 -9.76 7.17
N SER A 143 -15.69 -9.98 8.42
CA SER A 143 -16.23 -9.26 9.60
C SER A 143 -15.78 -7.80 9.64
N LEU A 144 -14.56 -7.48 9.16
CA LEU A 144 -14.09 -6.12 9.02
C LEU A 144 -14.85 -5.32 7.95
N GLY A 145 -15.35 -5.99 6.91
CA GLY A 145 -16.22 -5.39 5.89
C GLY A 145 -15.49 -4.44 4.93
N SER A 146 -14.21 -4.68 4.62
CA SER A 146 -13.46 -3.93 3.59
C SER A 146 -13.97 -4.25 2.19
N ASP A 147 -13.80 -3.33 1.24
CA ASP A 147 -14.17 -3.56 -0.17
C ASP A 147 -13.22 -4.54 -0.86
N ILE A 148 -11.93 -4.36 -0.62
CA ILE A 148 -10.86 -5.21 -1.16
C ILE A 148 -10.21 -5.97 -0.02
N MET A 149 -10.20 -7.29 -0.12
CA MET A 149 -9.51 -8.20 0.79
C MET A 149 -8.31 -8.81 0.09
N MET A 150 -7.25 -9.11 0.83
CA MET A 150 -6.10 -9.82 0.28
C MET A 150 -6.14 -11.31 0.66
N ALA A 151 -5.86 -12.20 -0.29
CA ALA A 151 -5.66 -13.61 0.01
C ALA A 151 -4.50 -13.80 0.99
N LEU A 152 -4.58 -14.79 1.88
CA LEU A 152 -3.46 -15.11 2.76
C LEU A 152 -2.31 -15.68 1.92
N ASP A 153 -1.12 -15.12 2.12
CA ASP A 153 0.10 -15.49 1.44
C ASP A 153 1.22 -15.77 2.44
N GLU A 154 2.22 -16.50 2.00
CA GLU A 154 3.51 -16.57 2.68
C GLU A 154 4.48 -15.61 2.00
N CYS A 155 5.00 -14.65 2.80
CA CYS A 155 6.01 -13.70 2.35
C CYS A 155 7.36 -14.05 2.98
N PRO A 156 8.15 -14.94 2.36
CA PRO A 156 9.48 -15.31 2.85
C PRO A 156 10.48 -14.16 2.68
N ASP A 157 11.59 -14.22 3.43
CA ASP A 157 12.73 -13.33 3.19
C ASP A 157 13.24 -13.50 1.75
N PHE A 158 13.56 -12.39 1.11
CA PHE A 158 14.03 -12.37 -0.29
C PHE A 158 15.27 -13.24 -0.54
N ASN A 159 16.10 -13.44 0.48
CA ASN A 159 17.36 -14.18 0.39
C ASN A 159 17.22 -15.69 0.69
N HIS A 160 16.01 -16.22 0.88
CA HIS A 160 15.83 -17.66 1.01
C HIS A 160 16.24 -18.40 -0.27
N ASP A 161 16.66 -19.66 -0.10
CA ASP A 161 17.03 -20.52 -1.24
C ASP A 161 15.82 -20.83 -2.16
N TYR A 162 16.14 -21.18 -3.39
CA TYR A 162 15.16 -21.50 -4.43
C TYR A 162 14.15 -22.58 -3.99
N LYS A 163 14.62 -23.62 -3.29
CA LYS A 163 13.75 -24.74 -2.87
C LYS A 163 12.69 -24.27 -1.88
N TYR A 164 13.08 -23.45 -0.91
CA TYR A 164 12.14 -22.88 0.05
C TYR A 164 11.15 -21.93 -0.62
N ILE A 165 11.62 -21.01 -1.46
CA ILE A 165 10.75 -20.08 -2.19
C ILE A 165 9.75 -20.82 -3.07
N ARG A 166 10.16 -21.89 -3.74
CA ARG A 166 9.27 -22.75 -4.52
C ARG A 166 8.15 -23.34 -3.66
N GLN A 167 8.48 -23.93 -2.51
CA GLN A 167 7.49 -24.48 -1.58
C GLN A 167 6.52 -23.42 -1.06
N SER A 168 7.04 -22.23 -0.78
CA SER A 168 6.24 -21.07 -0.35
C SER A 168 5.27 -20.61 -1.45
N VAL A 169 5.70 -20.53 -2.69
CA VAL A 169 4.85 -20.22 -3.85
C VAL A 169 3.73 -21.25 -4.02
N GLU A 170 4.08 -22.53 -4.03
CA GLU A 170 3.11 -23.62 -4.16
C GLU A 170 2.07 -23.59 -3.01
N ARG A 171 2.50 -23.31 -1.77
CA ARG A 171 1.62 -23.16 -0.61
C ARG A 171 0.72 -21.94 -0.75
N THR A 172 1.27 -20.79 -1.15
CA THR A 172 0.52 -19.55 -1.37
C THR A 172 -0.57 -19.75 -2.42
N SER A 173 -0.31 -20.46 -3.51
CA SER A 173 -1.32 -20.80 -4.53
C SER A 173 -2.48 -21.63 -3.94
N ARG A 174 -2.17 -22.67 -3.14
CA ARG A 174 -3.22 -23.46 -2.46
C ARG A 174 -4.00 -22.65 -1.42
N TRP A 175 -3.32 -21.77 -0.68
CA TRP A 175 -3.98 -20.87 0.27
C TRP A 175 -4.89 -19.86 -0.43
N ALA A 176 -4.50 -19.37 -1.61
CA ALA A 176 -5.32 -18.47 -2.41
C ALA A 176 -6.64 -19.15 -2.85
N GLU A 177 -6.60 -20.42 -3.28
CA GLU A 177 -7.79 -21.23 -3.59
C GLU A 177 -8.71 -21.38 -2.36
N ARG A 178 -8.16 -21.75 -1.21
CA ARG A 178 -8.90 -21.87 0.04
C ARG A 178 -9.50 -20.52 0.49
N CYS A 179 -8.83 -19.40 0.23
CA CYS A 179 -9.40 -18.08 0.49
C CYS A 179 -10.64 -17.82 -0.38
N LEU A 180 -10.61 -18.16 -1.67
CA LEU A 180 -11.75 -18.02 -2.57
C LEU A 180 -12.95 -18.87 -2.11
N GLU A 181 -12.69 -20.11 -1.68
CA GLU A 181 -13.74 -21.02 -1.18
C GLU A 181 -14.35 -20.52 0.13
N ALA A 182 -13.53 -19.93 1.01
CA ALA A 182 -13.96 -19.44 2.31
C ALA A 182 -14.67 -18.09 2.29
N HIS A 183 -14.60 -17.36 1.18
CA HIS A 183 -15.18 -16.01 1.03
C HIS A 183 -16.71 -16.06 1.03
N LYS A 184 -17.36 -15.24 1.91
CA LYS A 184 -18.81 -15.29 2.11
C LYS A 184 -19.59 -14.12 1.49
N ASN A 185 -18.92 -13.00 1.18
CA ASN A 185 -19.58 -11.76 0.81
C ASN A 185 -19.21 -11.28 -0.62
N PRO A 186 -19.28 -12.10 -1.68
CA PRO A 186 -18.79 -11.74 -3.02
C PRO A 186 -19.53 -10.59 -3.69
N LYS A 187 -20.71 -10.20 -3.18
CA LYS A 187 -21.50 -9.07 -3.69
C LYS A 187 -21.05 -7.73 -3.13
N THR A 188 -20.33 -7.71 -2.02
CA THR A 188 -19.92 -6.50 -1.30
C THR A 188 -18.43 -6.41 -1.05
N GLN A 189 -17.70 -7.50 -1.27
CA GLN A 189 -16.26 -7.58 -1.07
C GLN A 189 -15.62 -8.40 -2.19
N SER A 190 -14.40 -8.09 -2.56
CA SER A 190 -13.62 -8.86 -3.53
C SER A 190 -12.25 -9.21 -2.98
N ILE A 191 -11.72 -10.39 -3.35
CA ILE A 191 -10.39 -10.84 -2.94
C ILE A 191 -9.40 -10.56 -4.07
N PHE A 192 -8.23 -10.01 -3.75
CA PHE A 192 -7.08 -9.94 -4.66
C PHE A 192 -6.08 -11.07 -4.32
N GLY A 193 -5.57 -11.73 -5.36
CA GLY A 193 -4.49 -12.70 -5.25
C GLY A 193 -3.13 -12.02 -5.12
N ILE A 194 -2.16 -12.66 -4.46
CA ILE A 194 -0.81 -12.11 -4.25
C ILE A 194 0.24 -12.98 -4.94
N VAL A 195 0.87 -12.44 -5.97
CA VAL A 195 1.98 -13.10 -6.68
C VAL A 195 3.24 -13.05 -5.81
N GLN A 196 3.80 -14.22 -5.51
CA GLN A 196 5.04 -14.41 -4.75
C GLN A 196 6.13 -15.02 -5.63
N GLY A 197 7.36 -15.21 -5.11
CA GLY A 197 8.46 -15.84 -5.85
C GLY A 197 9.84 -15.19 -5.67
N ALA A 198 9.97 -14.24 -4.71
CA ALA A 198 11.21 -13.50 -4.44
C ALA A 198 11.85 -12.96 -5.74
N GLY A 199 13.15 -13.16 -5.97
CA GLY A 199 13.86 -12.77 -7.18
C GLY A 199 13.84 -13.78 -8.32
N PHE A 200 13.13 -14.92 -8.21
CA PHE A 200 13.14 -16.00 -9.20
C PHE A 200 12.03 -15.84 -10.23
N ASN A 201 12.39 -15.54 -11.47
CA ASN A 201 11.44 -15.27 -12.55
C ASN A 201 10.49 -16.42 -12.83
N ASP A 202 11.00 -17.65 -12.88
CA ASP A 202 10.20 -18.86 -13.12
C ASP A 202 9.17 -19.12 -12.02
N LEU A 203 9.53 -18.86 -10.75
CA LEU A 203 8.60 -18.97 -9.63
C LEU A 203 7.55 -17.83 -9.63
N ARG A 204 7.94 -16.61 -10.00
CA ARG A 204 7.01 -15.50 -10.22
C ARG A 204 6.03 -15.82 -11.35
N GLU A 205 6.51 -16.41 -12.44
CA GLU A 205 5.67 -16.83 -13.56
C GLU A 205 4.71 -17.94 -13.14
N GLN A 206 5.19 -18.95 -12.40
CA GLN A 206 4.34 -20.01 -11.85
C GLN A 206 3.22 -19.42 -10.97
N SER A 207 3.59 -18.59 -9.99
CA SER A 207 2.65 -17.93 -9.09
C SER A 207 1.61 -17.11 -9.86
N ALA A 208 2.04 -16.31 -10.85
CA ALA A 208 1.14 -15.51 -11.67
C ALA A 208 0.16 -16.38 -12.47
N LYS A 209 0.63 -17.48 -13.09
CA LYS A 209 -0.20 -18.42 -13.84
C LYS A 209 -1.25 -19.09 -12.97
N ASP A 210 -0.85 -19.57 -11.78
CA ASP A 210 -1.75 -20.20 -10.83
C ASP A 210 -2.89 -19.24 -10.45
N LEU A 211 -2.53 -18.03 -10.01
CA LEU A 211 -3.52 -17.03 -9.59
C LEU A 211 -4.41 -16.53 -10.73
N VAL A 212 -3.87 -16.32 -11.93
CA VAL A 212 -4.64 -15.91 -13.10
C VAL A 212 -5.66 -16.98 -13.50
N SER A 213 -5.32 -18.28 -13.34
CA SER A 213 -6.26 -19.37 -13.59
C SER A 213 -7.46 -19.40 -12.65
N MET A 214 -7.31 -18.81 -11.45
CA MET A 214 -8.38 -18.66 -10.43
C MET A 214 -9.29 -17.44 -10.67
N ASP A 215 -8.94 -16.57 -11.63
CA ASP A 215 -9.71 -15.38 -12.06
C ASP A 215 -10.06 -14.41 -10.93
N PHE A 216 -9.05 -13.97 -10.15
CA PHE A 216 -9.25 -12.92 -9.14
C PHE A 216 -9.68 -11.58 -9.76
N PRO A 217 -10.50 -10.76 -9.06
CA PRO A 217 -10.86 -9.41 -9.47
C PRO A 217 -9.68 -8.44 -9.63
N GLY A 218 -8.56 -8.71 -8.94
CA GLY A 218 -7.31 -7.96 -9.03
C GLY A 218 -6.14 -8.77 -8.50
N TYR A 219 -4.93 -8.30 -8.75
CA TYR A 219 -3.70 -9.00 -8.39
C TYR A 219 -2.72 -8.07 -7.71
N ALA A 220 -2.13 -8.53 -6.61
CA ALA A 220 -1.02 -7.86 -5.97
C ALA A 220 0.31 -8.56 -6.29
N ILE A 221 1.40 -7.82 -6.18
CA ILE A 221 2.77 -8.31 -6.23
C ILE A 221 3.35 -8.12 -4.84
N GLY A 222 3.58 -9.23 -4.15
CA GLY A 222 4.15 -9.29 -2.81
C GLY A 222 5.61 -9.71 -2.80
N GLY A 223 6.23 -9.74 -1.60
CA GLY A 223 7.61 -10.17 -1.40
C GLY A 223 8.65 -9.26 -2.07
N LEU A 224 8.31 -7.98 -2.23
CA LEU A 224 9.19 -6.90 -2.69
C LEU A 224 9.19 -5.77 -1.65
N SER A 225 10.20 -4.88 -1.69
CA SER A 225 10.43 -3.86 -0.67
C SER A 225 10.65 -4.44 0.76
N VAL A 226 11.26 -5.63 0.81
CA VAL A 226 11.56 -6.37 2.05
C VAL A 226 13.07 -6.52 2.29
N GLY A 227 13.90 -5.71 1.62
CA GLY A 227 15.36 -5.66 1.79
C GLY A 227 16.18 -5.89 0.54
N GLU A 228 15.57 -6.21 -0.58
CA GLU A 228 16.24 -6.32 -1.88
C GLU A 228 16.66 -4.93 -2.43
N PRO A 229 17.69 -4.87 -3.29
CA PRO A 229 18.01 -3.67 -4.05
C PRO A 229 16.82 -3.25 -4.94
N LYS A 230 16.58 -1.95 -5.08
CA LYS A 230 15.47 -1.43 -5.91
C LYS A 230 15.50 -1.95 -7.35
N GLN A 231 16.68 -2.11 -7.92
CA GLN A 231 16.86 -2.64 -9.27
C GLN A 231 16.27 -4.05 -9.42
N GLU A 232 16.39 -4.89 -8.37
CA GLU A 232 15.77 -6.21 -8.36
C GLU A 232 14.25 -6.11 -8.32
N MET A 233 13.69 -5.20 -7.52
CA MET A 233 12.26 -4.94 -7.54
C MET A 233 11.79 -4.53 -8.94
N TYR A 234 12.48 -3.60 -9.60
CA TYR A 234 12.14 -3.13 -10.94
C TYR A 234 12.21 -4.26 -11.98
N ARG A 235 13.25 -5.09 -11.93
CA ARG A 235 13.41 -6.26 -12.78
C ARG A 235 12.26 -7.26 -12.62
N VAL A 236 11.87 -7.54 -11.37
CA VAL A 236 10.73 -8.42 -11.08
C VAL A 236 9.43 -7.84 -11.62
N LEU A 237 9.19 -6.54 -11.45
CA LEU A 237 7.99 -5.89 -11.98
C LEU A 237 7.92 -5.97 -13.51
N GLU A 238 9.01 -5.74 -14.22
CA GLU A 238 9.10 -5.88 -15.68
C GLU A 238 8.74 -7.28 -16.15
N HIS A 239 9.10 -8.30 -15.37
CA HIS A 239 8.78 -9.69 -15.67
C HIS A 239 7.33 -10.06 -15.34
N VAL A 240 6.82 -9.62 -14.19
CA VAL A 240 5.51 -10.08 -13.67
C VAL A 240 4.33 -9.32 -14.26
N THR A 241 4.43 -8.00 -14.43
CA THR A 241 3.27 -7.20 -14.86
C THR A 241 2.67 -7.60 -16.21
N PRO A 242 3.47 -8.04 -17.23
CA PRO A 242 2.91 -8.53 -18.48
C PRO A 242 2.14 -9.85 -18.36
N LEU A 243 2.37 -10.62 -17.30
CA LEU A 243 1.69 -11.90 -17.04
C LEU A 243 0.29 -11.70 -16.46
N LEU A 244 0.01 -10.51 -15.91
CA LEU A 244 -1.26 -10.18 -15.26
C LEU A 244 -2.26 -9.61 -16.28
N PRO A 245 -3.55 -9.99 -16.20
CA PRO A 245 -4.57 -9.52 -17.11
C PRO A 245 -4.66 -7.99 -17.18
N ALA A 246 -4.80 -7.44 -18.40
CA ALA A 246 -4.84 -6.00 -18.60
C ALA A 246 -6.12 -5.34 -18.05
N ASN A 247 -7.20 -6.09 -17.94
CA ASN A 247 -8.50 -5.65 -17.43
C ASN A 247 -8.67 -5.83 -15.91
N LYS A 248 -7.58 -6.07 -15.19
CA LYS A 248 -7.57 -6.23 -13.73
C LYS A 248 -6.62 -5.20 -13.10
N ALA A 249 -6.95 -4.74 -11.89
CA ALA A 249 -6.08 -3.85 -11.12
C ALA A 249 -4.82 -4.59 -10.66
N ARG A 250 -3.68 -3.87 -10.62
CA ARG A 250 -2.37 -4.37 -10.19
C ARG A 250 -1.87 -3.56 -9.00
N TYR A 251 -1.61 -4.23 -7.91
CA TYR A 251 -1.23 -3.62 -6.65
C TYR A 251 0.19 -4.03 -6.24
N LEU A 252 1.10 -3.07 -6.06
CA LEU A 252 2.44 -3.28 -5.51
C LEU A 252 2.43 -2.96 -4.02
N MET A 253 2.62 -3.99 -3.19
CA MET A 253 2.47 -3.91 -1.75
C MET A 253 3.68 -3.26 -1.06
N GLY A 254 3.42 -2.37 -0.10
CA GLY A 254 4.44 -1.84 0.81
C GLY A 254 5.41 -0.81 0.21
N VAL A 255 5.12 -0.25 -0.96
CA VAL A 255 5.99 0.69 -1.67
C VAL A 255 5.43 2.11 -1.61
N GLY A 256 6.26 3.09 -1.19
CA GLY A 256 5.81 4.47 -0.98
C GLY A 256 6.90 5.53 -1.01
N SER A 257 8.11 5.24 -1.47
CA SER A 257 9.08 6.29 -1.79
C SER A 257 8.80 6.87 -3.18
N PRO A 258 8.95 8.20 -3.39
CA PRO A 258 8.60 8.83 -4.66
C PRO A 258 9.21 8.18 -5.90
N ASP A 259 10.49 7.84 -5.84
CA ASP A 259 11.20 7.15 -6.92
C ASP A 259 10.59 5.78 -7.25
N ALA A 260 10.32 4.96 -6.22
CA ALA A 260 9.75 3.63 -6.41
C ALA A 260 8.28 3.70 -6.89
N LEU A 261 7.52 4.73 -6.52
CA LEU A 261 6.18 4.96 -7.04
C LEU A 261 6.22 5.26 -8.55
N PHE A 262 7.10 6.16 -9.01
CA PHE A 262 7.30 6.40 -10.44
C PHE A 262 7.69 5.13 -11.20
N GLU A 263 8.67 4.38 -10.69
CA GLU A 263 9.16 3.16 -11.33
C GLU A 263 8.09 2.06 -11.39
N GLY A 264 7.28 1.92 -10.34
CA GLY A 264 6.14 1.00 -10.33
C GLY A 264 5.06 1.41 -11.35
N VAL A 265 4.70 2.69 -11.39
CA VAL A 265 3.72 3.22 -12.35
C VAL A 265 4.18 3.02 -13.80
N LEU A 266 5.44 3.32 -14.10
CA LEU A 266 6.02 3.10 -15.44
C LEU A 266 5.92 1.65 -15.91
N ARG A 267 5.92 0.70 -14.96
CA ARG A 267 5.80 -0.74 -15.22
C ARG A 267 4.36 -1.27 -15.13
N GLY A 268 3.36 -0.36 -15.07
CA GLY A 268 1.95 -0.70 -15.15
C GLY A 268 1.31 -1.11 -13.83
N ILE A 269 1.83 -0.64 -12.70
CA ILE A 269 1.19 -0.77 -11.38
C ILE A 269 0.15 0.33 -11.18
N ASP A 270 -0.99 -0.02 -10.61
CA ASP A 270 -2.16 0.85 -10.42
C ASP A 270 -2.31 1.31 -8.97
N MET A 271 -1.91 0.49 -7.98
CA MET A 271 -2.18 0.72 -6.56
C MET A 271 -0.92 0.53 -5.72
N PHE A 272 -0.75 1.39 -4.71
CA PHE A 272 0.39 1.37 -3.80
C PHE A 272 -0.06 1.70 -2.38
N ASP A 273 0.64 1.17 -1.39
CA ASP A 273 0.54 1.56 0.02
C ASP A 273 1.91 1.61 0.67
N CYS A 274 2.07 2.41 1.68
CA CYS A 274 3.23 2.32 2.57
C CYS A 274 3.00 3.12 3.86
N VAL A 275 3.52 2.63 4.96
CA VAL A 275 3.56 3.37 6.23
C VAL A 275 4.65 4.45 6.25
N LEU A 276 5.53 4.49 5.24
CA LEU A 276 6.67 5.42 5.17
C LEU A 276 6.28 6.88 5.42
N PRO A 277 5.30 7.48 4.70
CA PRO A 277 5.01 8.90 4.85
C PRO A 277 4.62 9.29 6.28
N THR A 278 3.77 8.49 6.93
CA THR A 278 3.36 8.75 8.31
C THR A 278 4.44 8.39 9.34
N ARG A 279 5.25 7.35 9.05
CA ARG A 279 6.34 6.92 9.93
C ARG A 279 7.44 7.97 10.00
N ILE A 280 7.94 8.43 8.85
CA ILE A 280 9.01 9.45 8.81
C ILE A 280 8.52 10.81 9.31
N ALA A 281 7.26 11.18 9.04
CA ALA A 281 6.65 12.40 9.54
C ALA A 281 6.70 12.48 11.07
N ARG A 282 6.28 11.42 11.75
CA ARG A 282 6.32 11.37 13.24
C ARG A 282 7.74 11.47 13.79
N ASN A 283 8.76 11.18 13.00
CA ASN A 283 10.17 11.34 13.35
C ASN A 283 10.75 12.70 12.92
N GLY A 284 9.94 13.56 12.31
CA GLY A 284 10.33 14.90 11.88
C GLY A 284 10.99 14.96 10.50
N THR A 285 10.72 13.97 9.64
CA THR A 285 11.15 13.98 8.24
C THR A 285 9.96 14.20 7.32
N CYS A 286 10.05 15.21 6.46
CA CYS A 286 9.00 15.59 5.51
C CYS A 286 9.49 15.42 4.07
N MET A 287 8.58 15.04 3.18
CA MET A 287 8.77 14.98 1.73
C MET A 287 8.35 16.33 1.14
N THR A 288 9.22 17.02 0.41
CA THR A 288 8.88 18.31 -0.22
C THR A 288 9.16 18.27 -1.71
N SER A 289 8.69 19.25 -2.45
CA SER A 289 9.01 19.39 -3.88
C SER A 289 10.51 19.48 -4.16
N GLN A 290 11.30 19.87 -3.16
CA GLN A 290 12.77 20.03 -3.23
C GLN A 290 13.54 18.90 -2.50
N GLY A 291 12.89 17.74 -2.28
CA GLY A 291 13.48 16.61 -1.57
C GLY A 291 13.09 16.49 -0.11
N ARG A 292 13.84 15.67 0.63
CA ARG A 292 13.53 15.41 2.04
C ARG A 292 14.05 16.51 2.96
N VAL A 293 13.19 16.94 3.88
CA VAL A 293 13.50 17.90 4.95
C VAL A 293 13.45 17.20 6.30
N VAL A 294 14.59 17.20 7.03
CA VAL A 294 14.64 16.79 8.45
C VAL A 294 14.44 18.03 9.30
N ILE A 295 13.20 18.27 9.74
CA ILE A 295 12.79 19.54 10.35
C ILE A 295 13.50 19.83 11.68
N LYS A 296 14.04 18.83 12.36
CA LYS A 296 14.78 18.98 13.62
C LYS A 296 16.15 19.67 13.45
N ASN A 297 16.66 19.81 12.23
CA ASN A 297 17.96 20.42 11.94
C ASN A 297 18.01 21.89 12.39
N ALA A 298 19.19 22.31 12.90
CA ALA A 298 19.39 23.66 13.44
C ALA A 298 19.12 24.78 12.42
N LYS A 299 19.43 24.56 11.14
CA LYS A 299 19.20 25.54 10.08
C LYS A 299 17.77 26.05 9.92
N TYR A 300 16.79 25.31 10.49
CA TYR A 300 15.36 25.69 10.44
C TYR A 300 14.91 26.45 11.70
N ALA A 301 15.81 26.78 12.63
CA ALA A 301 15.43 27.46 13.88
C ALA A 301 14.81 28.85 13.64
N GLU A 302 15.29 29.55 12.64
CA GLU A 302 14.84 30.90 12.25
C GLU A 302 14.30 30.94 10.79
N ASP A 303 13.89 29.79 10.26
CA ASP A 303 13.29 29.69 8.93
C ASP A 303 11.77 29.89 9.03
N PHE A 304 11.31 31.11 8.80
CA PHE A 304 9.89 31.49 8.85
C PHE A 304 9.14 31.27 7.53
N THR A 305 9.73 30.52 6.60
CA THR A 305 9.04 30.10 5.36
C THR A 305 8.23 28.81 5.56
N PRO A 306 7.24 28.54 4.72
CA PRO A 306 6.49 27.28 4.78
C PRO A 306 7.40 26.06 4.56
N LEU A 307 6.96 24.88 5.00
CA LEU A 307 7.71 23.63 4.83
C LEU A 307 8.04 23.38 3.35
N ASP A 308 7.08 23.63 2.48
CA ASP A 308 7.21 23.56 1.02
C ASP A 308 6.39 24.72 0.41
N SER A 309 7.04 25.59 -0.36
CA SER A 309 6.40 26.77 -0.96
C SER A 309 5.41 26.45 -2.07
N GLU A 310 5.50 25.25 -2.66
CA GLU A 310 4.60 24.82 -3.72
C GLU A 310 3.43 23.96 -3.19
N CYS A 311 3.46 23.63 -1.90
CA CYS A 311 2.45 22.76 -1.29
C CYS A 311 1.27 23.57 -0.74
N SER A 312 0.05 23.15 -1.11
CA SER A 312 -1.20 23.78 -0.66
C SER A 312 -1.82 23.13 0.57
N CYS A 313 -1.12 22.22 1.28
CA CYS A 313 -1.68 21.55 2.44
C CYS A 313 -1.89 22.50 3.63
N TYR A 314 -2.70 22.06 4.60
CA TYR A 314 -2.98 22.82 5.82
C TYR A 314 -1.71 23.26 6.55
N CYS A 315 -0.70 22.38 6.64
CA CYS A 315 0.57 22.70 7.28
C CYS A 315 1.28 23.87 6.58
N CYS A 316 1.47 23.77 5.26
CA CYS A 316 2.23 24.78 4.50
C CYS A 316 1.52 26.12 4.39
N LYS A 317 0.17 26.14 4.41
CA LYS A 317 -0.62 27.39 4.39
C LYS A 317 -0.56 28.15 5.69
N ASN A 318 -0.35 27.49 6.83
CA ASN A 318 -0.57 28.09 8.14
C ASN A 318 0.67 28.16 9.03
N TYR A 319 1.71 27.35 8.75
CA TYR A 319 2.84 27.19 9.67
C TYR A 319 4.19 27.25 8.95
N THR A 320 5.20 27.69 9.71
CA THR A 320 6.59 27.83 9.22
C THR A 320 7.46 26.66 9.65
N LYS A 321 8.61 26.48 8.99
CA LYS A 321 9.63 25.51 9.40
C LYS A 321 10.12 25.74 10.81
N ALA A 322 10.31 27.00 11.21
CA ALA A 322 10.74 27.37 12.58
C ALA A 322 9.74 26.88 13.63
N TYR A 323 8.44 27.07 13.38
CA TYR A 323 7.39 26.60 14.29
C TYR A 323 7.31 25.06 14.32
N LEU A 324 7.34 24.40 13.17
CA LEU A 324 7.38 22.94 13.13
C LEU A 324 8.59 22.38 13.89
N ARG A 325 9.77 22.97 13.68
CA ARG A 325 10.98 22.57 14.41
C ARG A 325 10.79 22.74 15.92
N HIS A 326 10.23 23.86 16.36
CA HIS A 326 9.92 24.08 17.77
C HIS A 326 9.05 22.96 18.32
N LEU A 327 7.94 22.62 17.66
CA LEU A 327 7.05 21.54 18.10
C LEU A 327 7.77 20.20 18.24
N PHE A 328 8.62 19.83 17.27
CA PHE A 328 9.39 18.59 17.35
C PHE A 328 10.50 18.63 18.41
N LYS A 329 11.04 19.81 18.77
CA LYS A 329 12.01 19.97 19.84
C LYS A 329 11.36 19.97 21.22
N ALA A 330 10.13 20.43 21.30
CA ALA A 330 9.31 20.43 22.51
C ALA A 330 8.53 19.10 22.69
N ASP A 331 8.71 18.13 21.77
CA ASP A 331 8.00 16.84 21.74
C ASP A 331 6.47 16.96 21.70
N GLU A 332 5.98 18.02 21.06
CA GLU A 332 4.55 18.28 20.90
C GLU A 332 3.94 17.42 19.81
N ILE A 333 2.85 16.71 20.14
CA ILE A 333 2.12 15.81 19.21
C ILE A 333 1.66 16.53 17.95
N PHE A 334 1.34 17.83 18.06
CA PHE A 334 0.89 18.64 16.95
C PHE A 334 1.94 18.75 15.83
N GLY A 335 3.24 18.71 16.16
CA GLY A 335 4.30 18.64 15.15
C GLY A 335 4.22 17.38 14.29
N ALA A 336 4.02 16.23 14.91
CA ALA A 336 3.83 14.96 14.20
C ALA A 336 2.56 14.96 13.33
N ARG A 337 1.48 15.57 13.81
CA ARG A 337 0.23 15.74 13.03
C ARG A 337 0.46 16.59 11.78
N LEU A 338 1.05 17.77 11.93
CA LEU A 338 1.32 18.69 10.80
C LEU A 338 2.22 18.06 9.75
N ALA A 339 3.29 17.38 10.16
CA ALA A 339 4.19 16.68 9.28
C ALA A 339 3.50 15.51 8.56
N THR A 340 2.62 14.76 9.25
CA THR A 340 1.83 13.67 8.65
C THR A 340 0.84 14.20 7.61
N THR A 341 0.11 15.27 7.94
CA THR A 341 -0.79 15.96 7.01
C THR A 341 -0.07 16.36 5.74
N HIS A 342 1.12 16.94 5.88
CA HIS A 342 1.93 17.34 4.74
C HIS A 342 2.39 16.14 3.88
N ASN A 343 2.95 15.11 4.49
CA ASN A 343 3.50 13.96 3.75
C ASN A 343 2.41 13.17 3.00
N ILE A 344 1.22 13.00 3.61
CA ILE A 344 0.09 12.35 2.96
C ILE A 344 -0.41 13.19 1.78
N HIS A 345 -0.61 14.49 1.99
CA HIS A 345 -1.00 15.42 0.93
C HIS A 345 0.02 15.41 -0.23
N PHE A 346 1.32 15.40 0.08
CA PHE A 346 2.37 15.35 -0.92
C PHE A 346 2.25 14.12 -1.83
N LEU A 347 2.09 12.92 -1.27
CA LEU A 347 1.98 11.70 -2.07
C LEU A 347 0.65 11.62 -2.85
N ILE A 348 -0.46 12.06 -2.27
CA ILE A 348 -1.75 12.10 -2.97
C ILE A 348 -1.67 13.03 -4.19
N ASN A 349 -1.11 14.23 -4.03
CA ASN A 349 -0.94 15.17 -5.14
C ASN A 349 0.06 14.65 -6.19
N MET A 350 1.17 14.07 -5.77
CA MET A 350 2.13 13.45 -6.70
C MET A 350 1.44 12.38 -7.58
N MET A 351 0.57 11.55 -7.01
CA MET A 351 -0.19 10.57 -7.79
C MET A 351 -1.20 11.23 -8.73
N LYS A 352 -1.81 12.33 -8.32
CA LYS A 352 -2.68 13.14 -9.20
C LYS A 352 -1.90 13.70 -10.39
N ASP A 353 -0.73 14.27 -10.15
CA ASP A 353 0.14 14.82 -11.20
C ASP A 353 0.65 13.71 -12.14
N ILE A 354 0.97 12.53 -11.60
CA ILE A 354 1.30 11.33 -12.39
C ILE A 354 0.14 10.94 -13.32
N ARG A 355 -1.11 10.90 -12.81
CA ARG A 355 -2.29 10.60 -13.65
C ARG A 355 -2.47 11.63 -14.76
N GLN A 356 -2.28 12.92 -14.47
CA GLN A 356 -2.33 13.97 -15.48
C GLN A 356 -1.23 13.78 -16.54
N ALA A 357 -0.01 13.47 -16.13
CA ALA A 357 1.09 13.21 -17.05
C ALA A 357 0.86 11.96 -17.94
N ILE A 358 0.19 10.91 -17.40
CA ILE A 358 -0.26 9.75 -18.21
C ILE A 358 -1.31 10.18 -19.23
N MET A 359 -2.29 10.99 -18.82
CA MET A 359 -3.33 11.50 -19.71
C MET A 359 -2.74 12.30 -20.89
N GLU A 360 -1.70 13.06 -20.62
CA GLU A 360 -0.99 13.92 -21.60
C GLU A 360 0.10 13.17 -22.38
N ASP A 361 0.34 11.86 -22.14
CA ASP A 361 1.42 11.06 -22.74
C ASP A 361 2.85 11.61 -22.49
N ARG A 362 3.10 12.22 -21.32
CA ARG A 362 4.37 12.86 -20.95
C ARG A 362 4.97 12.37 -19.62
N LEU A 363 4.66 11.15 -19.22
CA LEU A 363 5.08 10.65 -17.90
C LEU A 363 6.59 10.54 -17.73
N LEU A 364 7.35 10.20 -18.77
CA LEU A 364 8.81 10.16 -18.70
C LEU A 364 9.39 11.57 -18.51
N ASP A 365 8.88 12.54 -19.25
CA ASP A 365 9.30 13.95 -19.13
C ASP A 365 8.99 14.47 -17.71
N PHE A 366 7.80 14.20 -17.20
CA PHE A 366 7.39 14.57 -15.83
C PHE A 366 8.26 13.90 -14.76
N LYS A 367 8.62 12.63 -14.95
CA LYS A 367 9.55 11.96 -14.04
C LYS A 367 10.91 12.65 -14.00
N GLU A 368 11.48 13.01 -15.15
CA GLU A 368 12.78 13.70 -15.22
C GLU A 368 12.71 15.05 -14.50
N GLU A 369 11.69 15.88 -14.78
CA GLU A 369 11.43 17.15 -14.12
C GLU A 369 11.33 16.98 -12.59
N PHE A 370 10.56 15.99 -12.15
CA PHE A 370 10.36 15.69 -10.72
C PHE A 370 11.68 15.23 -10.07
N PHE A 371 12.41 14.32 -10.71
CA PHE A 371 13.65 13.76 -10.15
C PHE A 371 14.75 14.80 -10.04
N GLU A 372 14.89 15.69 -11.04
CA GLU A 372 15.81 16.81 -10.98
C GLU A 372 15.49 17.72 -9.80
N LYS A 373 14.25 18.13 -9.67
CA LYS A 373 13.77 19.02 -8.61
C LYS A 373 13.85 18.40 -7.21
N TYR A 374 13.47 17.13 -7.08
CA TYR A 374 13.50 16.39 -5.82
C TYR A 374 14.92 15.99 -5.40
N GLY A 375 15.91 16.07 -6.31
CA GLY A 375 17.29 15.68 -6.06
C GLY A 375 17.52 14.15 -6.08
N LEU A 376 16.79 13.43 -6.92
CA LEU A 376 16.91 11.98 -7.16
C LEU A 376 17.79 11.66 -8.39
N ASN A 377 18.65 12.55 -8.79
CA ASN A 377 19.58 12.31 -9.89
C ASN A 377 20.81 11.51 -9.41
N GLU A 378 21.51 10.85 -10.33
CA GLU A 378 22.69 10.01 -10.07
C GLU A 378 23.81 10.70 -9.27
N LYS A 379 23.79 12.04 -9.24
CA LYS A 379 24.79 12.86 -8.52
C LYS A 379 24.56 12.92 -7.01
N ASN A 380 23.41 12.46 -6.49
CA ASN A 380 23.09 12.48 -5.06
C ASN A 380 22.46 11.16 -4.55
N PRO A 381 23.27 10.07 -4.44
CA PRO A 381 22.77 8.74 -4.07
C PRO A 381 22.18 8.63 -2.65
N LYS A 382 22.31 9.69 -1.81
CA LYS A 382 21.77 9.69 -0.43
C LYS A 382 20.26 9.90 -0.37
N ASN A 383 19.60 10.20 -1.47
CA ASN A 383 18.15 10.38 -1.55
C ASN A 383 17.41 9.16 -2.12
N PHE A 384 18.15 8.10 -2.49
CA PHE A 384 17.61 6.81 -2.94
C PHE A 384 17.27 5.88 -1.79
#